data_8cb2aee13a2973958296c58d567d1817
#
_entry.id   8cb2aee13a2973958296c58d567d1817
#
_cell.length_a   1.000
_cell.length_b   1.000
_cell.length_c   1.000
_cell.angle_alpha   90.00
_cell.angle_beta   90.00
_cell.angle_gamma   90.00
#
_symmetry.space_group_name_H-M   'P 1'
#
loop_
_entity.id
_entity.type
_entity.pdbx_description
1 polymer ?
#
loop_
_entity_poly.entity_id
_entity_poly.type
_entity_poly.pdbx_seq_one_letter_code
_entity_poly.pdbx_strand_id
1 'polypeptide(L)'
;MTPTTPIPPPAKPDTTTRWRRVLRHPLARMLAASLAMFLALALSFALMESLLPKDTLIAWPNLVAALACALGYWTYANRVERREVTELGGSGALAEWARGAGLGVLLGLLTLAPLWGLGVYRIEGLGDSSPLLKQMPEMRLVSVFEELLIRGVIFRIAEQAWGSRRALVLSTAVFVAAHLPGEISLTGVLVTAAASLAFTAAYQISRRLWLPMGMHFAWNYLFSAVFSVPVSGHEAKGWLHGSMSGPEWLSGGAYGVEASATALLVWALAAALLLRRAHNRGNFVPRLQHSK
;
A
#
# COMPACT_ATOMS: atom_id res chain seq x y z
N MET A 1 19.16 60.87 37.99
CA MET A 1 19.81 60.05 36.91
C MET A 1 19.17 58.69 36.96
N THR A 2 18.29 58.38 36.03
CA THR A 2 17.65 57.07 35.87
C THR A 2 18.60 56.17 35.08
N PRO A 3 18.89 54.92 35.51
CA PRO A 3 19.77 54.04 34.77
C PRO A 3 19.07 53.58 33.48
N THR A 4 19.71 53.85 32.33
CA THR A 4 19.29 53.36 31.03
C THR A 4 19.64 51.85 30.93
N THR A 5 18.62 51.01 30.92
CA THR A 5 18.78 49.57 30.62
C THR A 5 19.32 49.39 29.20
N PRO A 6 20.37 48.60 28.96
CA PRO A 6 20.90 48.33 27.63
C PRO A 6 19.84 47.64 26.75
N ILE A 7 19.65 48.13 25.54
CA ILE A 7 18.83 47.48 24.52
C ILE A 7 19.46 46.15 24.18
N PRO A 8 18.73 45.00 24.32
CA PRO A 8 19.28 43.70 23.93
C PRO A 8 19.62 43.70 22.43
N PRO A 9 20.71 43.03 22.03
CA PRO A 9 21.10 42.96 20.65
C PRO A 9 19.99 42.30 19.82
N PRO A 10 19.81 42.70 18.53
CA PRO A 10 18.78 42.13 17.68
C PRO A 10 18.98 40.60 17.60
N ALA A 11 17.88 39.87 17.80
CA ALA A 11 17.87 38.41 17.70
C ALA A 11 18.47 38.01 16.35
N LYS A 12 19.51 37.16 16.37
CA LYS A 12 20.09 36.62 15.13
C LYS A 12 18.97 36.08 14.27
N PRO A 13 18.93 36.41 12.96
CA PRO A 13 17.89 35.89 12.06
C PRO A 13 17.86 34.39 12.18
N ASP A 14 16.70 33.85 12.48
CA ASP A 14 16.46 32.41 12.59
C ASP A 14 16.81 31.77 11.24
N THR A 15 18.07 31.35 11.09
CA THR A 15 18.58 30.57 9.97
C THR A 15 18.03 29.15 9.99
N THR A 16 16.89 28.93 10.65
CA THR A 16 16.15 27.67 10.53
C THR A 16 15.73 27.53 9.07
N THR A 17 16.70 27.32 8.41
CA THR A 17 17.07 26.73 7.16
C THR A 17 15.92 26.68 6.17
N ARG A 18 16.17 27.29 5.04
CA ARG A 18 15.32 27.31 3.83
C ARG A 18 14.67 25.95 3.54
N TRP A 19 15.40 24.85 3.80
CA TRP A 19 14.91 23.48 3.66
C TRP A 19 13.78 23.10 4.64
N ARG A 20 13.78 23.59 5.88
CA ARG A 20 12.67 23.35 6.82
C ARG A 20 11.38 24.02 6.39
N ARG A 21 11.48 25.16 5.71
CA ARG A 21 10.31 25.85 5.15
C ARG A 21 9.76 25.06 3.96
N VAL A 22 10.62 24.52 3.10
CA VAL A 22 10.23 23.65 1.99
C VAL A 22 9.56 22.38 2.49
N LEU A 23 10.11 21.74 3.52
CA LEU A 23 9.53 20.53 4.12
C LEU A 23 8.23 20.76 4.93
N ARG A 24 7.75 22.01 5.05
CA ARG A 24 6.40 22.30 5.51
C ARG A 24 5.35 22.09 4.43
N HIS A 25 5.76 22.12 3.16
CA HIS A 25 4.84 21.92 2.04
C HIS A 25 4.49 20.44 1.89
N PRO A 26 3.18 20.06 1.81
CA PRO A 26 2.75 18.66 1.76
C PRO A 26 3.41 17.85 0.65
N LEU A 27 3.52 18.38 -0.55
CA LEU A 27 4.15 17.70 -1.69
C LEU A 27 5.66 17.44 -1.45
N ALA A 28 6.38 18.40 -0.85
CA ALA A 28 7.78 18.20 -0.52
C ALA A 28 7.98 17.11 0.55
N ARG A 29 7.06 17.02 1.53
CA ARG A 29 7.04 15.94 2.52
C ARG A 29 6.78 14.59 1.87
N MET A 30 5.80 14.50 0.97
CA MET A 30 5.50 13.27 0.23
C MET A 30 6.71 12.81 -0.57
N LEU A 31 7.33 13.70 -1.35
CA LEU A 31 8.51 13.38 -2.15
C LEU A 31 9.70 12.95 -1.29
N ALA A 32 9.99 13.66 -0.19
CA ALA A 32 11.10 13.31 0.69
C ALA A 32 10.89 11.98 1.41
N ALA A 33 9.66 11.68 1.87
CA ALA A 33 9.32 10.41 2.47
C ALA A 33 9.42 9.25 1.47
N SER A 34 8.86 9.43 0.26
CA SER A 34 8.96 8.46 -0.82
C SER A 34 10.42 8.18 -1.18
N LEU A 35 11.23 9.24 -1.35
CA LEU A 35 12.66 9.10 -1.65
C LEU A 35 13.41 8.33 -0.56
N ALA A 36 13.12 8.59 0.72
CA ALA A 36 13.74 7.85 1.83
C ALA A 36 13.41 6.36 1.78
N MET A 37 12.16 6.00 1.43
CA MET A 37 11.74 4.60 1.26
C MET A 37 12.42 3.94 0.06
N PHE A 38 12.42 4.61 -1.11
CA PHE A 38 13.05 4.08 -2.32
C PHE A 38 14.58 3.92 -2.16
N LEU A 39 15.24 4.87 -1.52
CA LEU A 39 16.68 4.76 -1.23
C LEU A 39 16.97 3.59 -0.29
N ALA A 40 16.19 3.42 0.78
CA ALA A 40 16.36 2.30 1.69
C ALA A 40 16.16 0.96 0.99
N LEU A 41 15.13 0.87 0.12
CA LEU A 41 14.85 -0.30 -0.71
C LEU A 41 16.01 -0.59 -1.67
N ALA A 42 16.43 0.39 -2.47
CA ALA A 42 17.51 0.24 -3.45
C ALA A 42 18.85 -0.12 -2.80
N LEU A 43 19.19 0.55 -1.70
CA LEU A 43 20.41 0.27 -0.94
C LEU A 43 20.40 -1.14 -0.34
N SER A 44 19.25 -1.64 0.11
CA SER A 44 19.15 -2.99 0.65
C SER A 44 19.41 -4.04 -0.43
N PHE A 45 18.86 -3.89 -1.63
CA PHE A 45 19.15 -4.80 -2.75
C PHE A 45 20.61 -4.70 -3.21
N ALA A 46 21.12 -3.49 -3.45
CA ALA A 46 22.50 -3.30 -3.86
C ALA A 46 23.51 -3.89 -2.85
N LEU A 47 23.25 -3.73 -1.55
CA LEU A 47 24.09 -4.29 -0.50
C LEU A 47 24.03 -5.83 -0.51
N MET A 48 22.86 -6.42 -0.64
CA MET A 48 22.72 -7.87 -0.70
C MET A 48 23.41 -8.45 -1.93
N GLU A 49 23.23 -7.84 -3.11
CA GLU A 49 23.88 -8.27 -4.34
C GLU A 49 25.41 -8.15 -4.29
N SER A 50 25.93 -7.16 -3.56
CA SER A 50 27.39 -6.95 -3.44
C SER A 50 28.06 -7.88 -2.41
N LEU A 51 27.34 -8.33 -1.38
CA LEU A 51 27.90 -9.08 -0.26
C LEU A 51 27.61 -10.58 -0.32
N LEU A 52 26.63 -11.02 -1.10
CA LEU A 52 26.13 -12.39 -1.05
C LEU A 52 26.22 -13.07 -2.41
N PRO A 53 26.51 -14.37 -2.47
CA PRO A 53 26.45 -15.15 -3.69
C PRO A 53 25.04 -15.17 -4.29
N LYS A 54 24.95 -15.13 -5.62
CA LYS A 54 23.66 -15.05 -6.33
C LYS A 54 22.73 -16.24 -6.06
N ASP A 55 23.28 -17.41 -5.82
CA ASP A 55 22.55 -18.64 -5.51
C ASP A 55 21.88 -18.61 -4.13
N THR A 56 22.32 -17.73 -3.23
CA THR A 56 21.69 -17.49 -1.92
C THR A 56 20.57 -16.46 -1.94
N LEU A 57 20.44 -15.68 -3.05
CA LEU A 57 19.49 -14.58 -3.19
C LEU A 57 18.17 -15.07 -3.83
N ILE A 58 17.49 -16.05 -3.24
CA ILE A 58 16.29 -16.62 -3.86
C ILE A 58 15.04 -15.78 -3.55
N ALA A 59 14.56 -15.78 -2.33
CA ALA A 59 13.30 -15.09 -1.99
C ALA A 59 13.44 -14.13 -0.78
N TRP A 60 14.26 -14.49 0.22
CA TRP A 60 14.43 -13.74 1.46
C TRP A 60 14.95 -12.29 1.28
N PRO A 61 15.67 -11.89 0.21
CA PRO A 61 16.01 -10.48 -0.03
C PRO A 61 14.79 -9.55 0.00
N ASN A 62 13.64 -10.02 -0.48
CA ASN A 62 12.41 -9.26 -0.44
C ASN A 62 11.92 -8.96 1.00
N LEU A 63 12.17 -9.87 1.95
CA LEU A 63 11.86 -9.59 3.37
C LEU A 63 12.77 -8.52 3.95
N VAL A 64 14.07 -8.58 3.63
CA VAL A 64 15.03 -7.56 4.05
C VAL A 64 14.68 -6.22 3.44
N ALA A 65 14.32 -6.20 2.16
CA ALA A 65 13.90 -5.00 1.45
C ALA A 65 12.61 -4.40 2.03
N ALA A 66 11.64 -5.23 2.42
CA ALA A 66 10.42 -4.77 3.09
C ALA A 66 10.73 -4.12 4.45
N LEU A 67 11.63 -4.73 5.24
CA LEU A 67 12.09 -4.17 6.51
C LEU A 67 12.88 -2.87 6.29
N ALA A 68 13.77 -2.82 5.30
CA ALA A 68 14.53 -1.62 4.95
C ALA A 68 13.60 -0.47 4.54
N CYS A 69 12.58 -0.76 3.72
CA CYS A 69 11.57 0.21 3.33
C CYS A 69 10.80 0.77 4.55
N ALA A 70 10.34 -0.10 5.45
CA ALA A 70 9.67 0.31 6.69
C ALA A 70 10.59 1.12 7.61
N LEU A 71 11.87 0.76 7.69
CA LEU A 71 12.89 1.51 8.44
C LEU A 71 13.18 2.88 7.82
N GLY A 72 13.24 2.97 6.49
CA GLY A 72 13.38 4.23 5.75
C GLY A 72 12.22 5.19 6.05
N TYR A 73 11.00 4.68 5.97
CA TYR A 73 9.80 5.42 6.37
C TYR A 73 9.84 5.88 7.83
N TRP A 74 10.13 4.94 8.74
CA TRP A 74 10.22 5.23 10.18
C TRP A 74 11.29 6.28 10.48
N THR A 75 12.48 6.16 9.88
CA THR A 75 13.57 7.11 10.05
C THR A 75 13.18 8.50 9.56
N TYR A 76 12.56 8.60 8.39
CA TYR A 76 12.04 9.86 7.87
C TYR A 76 11.02 10.49 8.83
N ALA A 77 10.03 9.73 9.28
CA ALA A 77 8.99 10.23 10.15
C ALA A 77 9.55 10.71 11.52
N ASN A 78 10.49 9.97 12.10
CA ASN A 78 11.09 10.34 13.38
C ASN A 78 12.08 11.51 13.27
N ARG A 79 12.95 11.50 12.24
CA ARG A 79 14.05 12.48 12.17
C ARG A 79 13.65 13.76 11.45
N VAL A 80 12.83 13.66 10.40
CA VAL A 80 12.43 14.79 9.56
C VAL A 80 11.09 15.37 10.00
N GLU A 81 10.04 14.53 10.10
CA GLU A 81 8.73 14.98 10.58
C GLU A 81 8.67 15.15 12.11
N ARG A 82 9.59 14.53 12.85
CA ARG A 82 9.69 14.58 14.32
C ARG A 82 8.40 14.15 15.01
N ARG A 83 7.82 13.07 14.54
CA ARG A 83 6.60 12.48 15.09
C ARG A 83 6.79 11.02 15.47
N GLU A 84 5.95 10.54 16.35
CA GLU A 84 5.80 9.12 16.63
C GLU A 84 5.13 8.41 15.45
N VAL A 85 5.57 7.18 15.15
CA VAL A 85 5.05 6.33 14.04
C VAL A 85 4.07 5.32 14.63
N THR A 86 2.90 5.81 15.01
CA THR A 86 1.85 4.98 15.64
C THR A 86 1.22 4.00 14.67
N GLU A 87 1.22 4.32 13.38
CA GLU A 87 0.66 3.48 12.31
C GLU A 87 1.40 2.16 12.09
N LEU A 88 2.65 2.06 12.58
CA LEU A 88 3.46 0.82 12.62
C LEU A 88 3.60 0.24 14.03
N GLY A 89 2.83 0.72 14.99
CA GLY A 89 2.90 0.25 16.38
C GLY A 89 2.81 -1.28 16.48
N GLY A 90 3.67 -1.91 17.33
CA GLY A 90 3.80 -3.37 17.41
C GLY A 90 2.68 -4.07 18.19
N SER A 91 2.09 -3.40 19.20
CA SER A 91 1.05 -4.02 20.02
C SER A 91 -0.17 -4.41 19.18
N GLY A 92 -0.57 -5.68 19.18
CA GLY A 92 -1.69 -6.20 18.39
C GLY A 92 -1.48 -6.23 16.86
N ALA A 93 -0.27 -5.91 16.37
CA ALA A 93 0.05 -5.85 14.94
C ALA A 93 -0.26 -7.14 14.20
N LEU A 94 0.17 -8.28 14.74
CA LEU A 94 -0.06 -9.59 14.13
C LEU A 94 -1.56 -9.93 14.03
N ALA A 95 -2.32 -9.66 15.09
CA ALA A 95 -3.77 -9.93 15.10
C ALA A 95 -4.50 -9.03 14.09
N GLU A 96 -4.09 -7.77 13.96
CA GLU A 96 -4.67 -6.85 13.00
C GLU A 96 -4.30 -7.23 11.56
N TRP A 97 -3.04 -7.59 11.31
CA TRP A 97 -2.59 -8.11 10.04
C TRP A 97 -3.33 -9.39 9.65
N ALA A 98 -3.48 -10.35 10.57
CA ALA A 98 -4.20 -11.59 10.33
C ALA A 98 -5.69 -11.36 9.99
N ARG A 99 -6.34 -10.39 10.65
CA ARG A 99 -7.72 -9.99 10.28
C ARG A 99 -7.77 -9.41 8.87
N GLY A 100 -6.78 -8.58 8.51
CA GLY A 100 -6.63 -8.08 7.15
C GLY A 100 -6.42 -9.21 6.15
N ALA A 101 -5.53 -10.13 6.44
CA ALA A 101 -5.26 -11.29 5.60
C ALA A 101 -6.52 -12.17 5.44
N GLY A 102 -7.25 -12.43 6.51
CA GLY A 102 -8.53 -13.14 6.44
C GLY A 102 -9.56 -12.43 5.55
N LEU A 103 -9.63 -11.09 5.64
CA LEU A 103 -10.50 -10.31 4.75
C LEU A 103 -10.03 -10.38 3.29
N GLY A 104 -8.72 -10.28 3.02
CA GLY A 104 -8.17 -10.42 1.67
C GLY A 104 -8.45 -11.78 1.05
N VAL A 105 -8.28 -12.87 1.82
CA VAL A 105 -8.67 -14.23 1.40
C VAL A 105 -10.16 -14.31 1.09
N LEU A 106 -11.00 -13.78 1.97
CA LEU A 106 -12.46 -13.78 1.75
C LEU A 106 -12.84 -13.07 0.45
N LEU A 107 -12.28 -11.88 0.20
CA LEU A 107 -12.54 -11.12 -1.02
C LEU A 107 -12.05 -11.88 -2.26
N GLY A 108 -10.87 -12.50 -2.18
CA GLY A 108 -10.33 -13.32 -3.26
C GLY A 108 -11.20 -14.53 -3.58
N LEU A 109 -11.66 -15.24 -2.55
CA LEU A 109 -12.56 -16.39 -2.74
C LEU A 109 -13.93 -15.97 -3.28
N LEU A 110 -14.49 -14.85 -2.79
CA LEU A 110 -15.74 -14.29 -3.33
C LEU A 110 -15.60 -13.87 -4.80
N THR A 111 -14.41 -13.47 -5.22
CA THR A 111 -14.13 -13.14 -6.62
C THR A 111 -13.98 -14.38 -7.48
N LEU A 112 -13.25 -15.38 -7.00
CA LEU A 112 -12.89 -16.57 -7.79
C LEU A 112 -14.01 -17.62 -7.84
N ALA A 113 -14.77 -17.80 -6.75
CA ALA A 113 -15.80 -18.84 -6.67
C ALA A 113 -16.89 -18.73 -7.77
N PRO A 114 -17.44 -17.55 -8.11
CA PRO A 114 -18.35 -17.42 -9.25
C PRO A 114 -17.67 -17.76 -10.58
N LEU A 115 -16.42 -17.37 -10.78
CA LEU A 115 -15.68 -17.66 -12.00
C LEU A 115 -15.42 -19.16 -12.15
N TRP A 116 -15.13 -19.84 -11.06
CA TRP A 116 -15.01 -21.29 -11.03
C TRP A 116 -16.34 -21.98 -11.31
N GLY A 117 -17.43 -21.53 -10.69
CA GLY A 117 -18.79 -22.06 -10.94
C GLY A 117 -19.27 -21.88 -12.36
N LEU A 118 -18.83 -20.82 -13.05
CA LEU A 118 -19.12 -20.54 -14.45
C LEU A 118 -18.15 -21.24 -15.44
N GLY A 119 -17.15 -21.96 -14.93
CA GLY A 119 -16.12 -22.62 -15.75
C GLY A 119 -15.12 -21.67 -16.41
N VAL A 120 -15.09 -20.40 -16.02
CA VAL A 120 -14.14 -19.38 -16.46
C VAL A 120 -12.76 -19.63 -15.85
N TYR A 121 -12.71 -19.96 -14.57
CA TYR A 121 -11.53 -20.47 -13.89
C TYR A 121 -11.61 -21.99 -13.75
N ARG A 122 -10.54 -22.70 -14.06
CA ARG A 122 -10.45 -24.16 -13.94
C ARG A 122 -9.17 -24.55 -13.20
N ILE A 123 -9.25 -25.55 -12.33
CA ILE A 123 -8.10 -26.20 -11.72
C ILE A 123 -7.78 -27.45 -12.57
N GLU A 124 -6.63 -27.46 -13.21
CA GLU A 124 -6.18 -28.54 -14.10
C GLU A 124 -5.35 -29.60 -13.36
N GLY A 125 -4.79 -29.22 -12.19
CA GLY A 125 -4.00 -30.13 -11.37
C GLY A 125 -3.30 -29.45 -10.22
N LEU A 126 -2.53 -30.25 -9.49
CA LEU A 126 -1.62 -29.76 -8.45
C LEU A 126 -0.22 -29.65 -9.04
N GLY A 127 0.40 -28.50 -8.82
CA GLY A 127 1.80 -28.26 -9.16
C GLY A 127 2.73 -28.48 -7.97
N ASP A 128 3.97 -28.04 -8.15
CA ASP A 128 4.95 -27.97 -7.06
C ASP A 128 4.50 -26.95 -6.00
N SER A 129 4.68 -27.28 -4.73
CA SER A 129 4.33 -26.40 -3.61
C SER A 129 5.37 -25.30 -3.34
N SER A 130 6.53 -25.31 -4.00
CA SER A 130 7.59 -24.33 -3.78
C SER A 130 7.16 -22.86 -4.02
N PRO A 131 6.23 -22.54 -4.93
CA PRO A 131 5.71 -21.18 -5.09
C PRO A 131 5.10 -20.60 -3.81
N LEU A 132 4.49 -21.45 -2.97
CA LEU A 132 3.92 -21.00 -1.69
C LEU A 132 4.96 -20.35 -0.77
N LEU A 133 6.18 -20.86 -0.77
CA LEU A 133 7.26 -20.28 0.03
C LEU A 133 8.03 -19.19 -0.73
N LYS A 134 8.26 -19.37 -2.02
CA LYS A 134 9.09 -18.44 -2.82
C LYS A 134 8.41 -17.09 -3.07
N GLN A 135 7.09 -17.07 -3.29
CA GLN A 135 6.35 -15.84 -3.57
C GLN A 135 5.91 -15.09 -2.30
N MET A 136 5.88 -15.74 -1.13
CA MET A 136 5.47 -15.10 0.10
C MET A 136 6.30 -13.86 0.46
N PRO A 137 7.65 -13.87 0.37
CA PRO A 137 8.47 -12.69 0.59
C PRO A 137 8.22 -11.54 -0.39
N GLU A 138 8.00 -11.86 -1.67
CA GLU A 138 7.71 -10.88 -2.71
C GLU A 138 6.37 -10.19 -2.46
N MET A 139 5.30 -10.95 -2.28
CA MET A 139 3.98 -10.38 -1.99
C MET A 139 3.97 -9.59 -0.67
N ARG A 140 4.83 -9.98 0.28
CA ARG A 140 5.04 -9.21 1.51
C ARG A 140 5.71 -7.87 1.23
N LEU A 141 6.75 -7.83 0.40
CA LEU A 141 7.42 -6.59 0.00
C LEU A 141 6.45 -5.66 -0.70
N VAL A 142 5.71 -6.16 -1.71
CA VAL A 142 4.73 -5.38 -2.47
C VAL A 142 3.71 -4.74 -1.53
N SER A 143 3.06 -5.54 -0.67
CA SER A 143 2.03 -5.04 0.25
C SER A 143 2.59 -4.02 1.27
N VAL A 144 3.79 -4.23 1.80
CA VAL A 144 4.43 -3.29 2.73
C VAL A 144 4.80 -1.99 2.04
N PHE A 145 5.46 -2.08 0.89
CA PHE A 145 5.91 -0.92 0.14
C PHE A 145 4.75 -0.04 -0.31
N GLU A 146 3.73 -0.64 -0.93
CA GLU A 146 2.60 0.12 -1.48
C GLU A 146 1.71 0.71 -0.38
N GLU A 147 1.45 -0.03 0.71
CA GLU A 147 0.66 0.51 1.81
C GLU A 147 1.39 1.62 2.57
N LEU A 148 2.70 1.50 2.77
CA LEU A 148 3.51 2.59 3.32
C LEU A 148 3.49 3.82 2.42
N LEU A 149 3.71 3.65 1.12
CA LEU A 149 3.76 4.75 0.16
C LEU A 149 2.40 5.44 0.04
N ILE A 150 1.34 4.68 -0.19
CA ILE A 150 0.02 5.25 -0.50
C ILE A 150 -0.70 5.70 0.77
N ARG A 151 -0.73 4.87 1.82
CA ARG A 151 -1.49 5.18 3.06
C ARG A 151 -0.62 5.90 4.08
N GLY A 152 0.60 5.42 4.30
CA GLY A 152 1.54 6.02 5.24
C GLY A 152 2.09 7.38 4.83
N VAL A 153 2.34 7.58 3.54
CA VAL A 153 2.90 8.84 3.01
C VAL A 153 1.81 9.69 2.36
N ILE A 154 1.29 9.26 1.20
CA ILE A 154 0.47 10.13 0.34
C ILE A 154 -0.86 10.46 1.02
N PHE A 155 -1.65 9.46 1.43
CA PHE A 155 -2.94 9.69 2.05
C PHE A 155 -2.80 10.46 3.38
N ARG A 156 -1.93 10.01 4.28
CA ARG A 156 -1.75 10.63 5.59
C ARG A 156 -1.33 12.11 5.50
N ILE A 157 -0.35 12.43 4.64
CA ILE A 157 0.13 13.81 4.50
C ILE A 157 -0.93 14.67 3.80
N ALA A 158 -1.62 14.14 2.77
CA ALA A 158 -2.72 14.83 2.11
C ALA A 158 -3.90 15.07 3.07
N GLU A 159 -4.23 14.10 3.90
CA GLU A 159 -5.30 14.21 4.90
C GLU A 159 -5.01 15.32 5.90
N GLN A 160 -3.78 15.40 6.41
CA GLN A 160 -3.34 16.48 7.30
C GLN A 160 -3.46 17.86 6.65
N ALA A 161 -3.18 17.95 5.35
CA ALA A 161 -3.17 19.24 4.64
C ALA A 161 -4.55 19.65 4.11
N TRP A 162 -5.33 18.69 3.61
CA TRP A 162 -6.52 18.99 2.80
C TRP A 162 -7.80 18.25 3.23
N GLY A 163 -7.73 17.45 4.29
CA GLY A 163 -8.82 16.63 4.81
C GLY A 163 -9.01 15.31 4.06
N SER A 164 -9.75 14.38 4.68
CA SER A 164 -9.85 12.97 4.22
C SER A 164 -10.42 12.82 2.81
N ARG A 165 -11.42 13.63 2.41
CA ARG A 165 -12.04 13.48 1.08
C ARG A 165 -11.07 13.73 -0.07
N ARG A 166 -10.25 14.82 0.03
CA ARG A 166 -9.25 15.15 -0.98
C ARG A 166 -8.10 14.17 -0.96
N ALA A 167 -7.70 13.74 0.23
CA ALA A 167 -6.67 12.71 0.39
C ALA A 167 -7.08 11.38 -0.24
N LEU A 168 -8.35 10.95 -0.10
CA LEU A 168 -8.91 9.77 -0.78
C LEU A 168 -8.77 9.88 -2.30
N VAL A 169 -9.21 11.01 -2.87
CA VAL A 169 -9.12 11.21 -4.32
C VAL A 169 -7.67 11.17 -4.79
N LEU A 170 -6.78 11.91 -4.12
CA LEU A 170 -5.37 11.97 -4.51
C LEU A 170 -4.69 10.60 -4.40
N SER A 171 -4.83 9.93 -3.25
CA SER A 171 -4.17 8.63 -3.03
C SER A 171 -4.69 7.54 -3.97
N THR A 172 -5.99 7.55 -4.27
CA THR A 172 -6.59 6.65 -5.26
C THR A 172 -6.08 6.96 -6.67
N ALA A 173 -6.02 8.22 -7.06
CA ALA A 173 -5.50 8.62 -8.38
C ALA A 173 -4.03 8.21 -8.56
N VAL A 174 -3.19 8.41 -7.52
CA VAL A 174 -1.78 7.99 -7.57
C VAL A 174 -1.66 6.47 -7.63
N PHE A 175 -2.48 5.73 -6.86
CA PHE A 175 -2.47 4.27 -6.87
C PHE A 175 -2.86 3.72 -8.25
N VAL A 176 -3.93 4.24 -8.84
CA VAL A 176 -4.34 3.89 -10.21
C VAL A 176 -3.25 4.23 -11.23
N ALA A 177 -2.68 5.45 -11.15
CA ALA A 177 -1.63 5.88 -12.08
C ALA A 177 -0.40 4.97 -12.05
N ALA A 178 -0.05 4.42 -10.87
CA ALA A 178 1.05 3.47 -10.72
C ALA A 178 0.79 2.11 -11.42
N HIS A 179 -0.47 1.75 -11.67
CA HIS A 179 -0.87 0.50 -12.32
C HIS A 179 -1.12 0.63 -13.83
N LEU A 180 -1.17 1.86 -14.37
CA LEU A 180 -1.42 2.08 -15.81
C LEU A 180 -0.38 1.44 -16.75
N PRO A 181 0.92 1.35 -16.40
CA PRO A 181 1.91 0.71 -17.27
C PRO A 181 1.67 -0.78 -17.56
N GLY A 182 0.81 -1.47 -16.80
CA GLY A 182 0.46 -2.88 -16.97
C GLY A 182 -0.59 -3.17 -18.04
N GLU A 183 -0.84 -2.26 -19.02
CA GLU A 183 -1.88 -2.42 -20.05
C GLU A 183 -3.28 -2.74 -19.49
N ILE A 184 -3.63 -2.02 -18.44
CA ILE A 184 -4.85 -2.24 -17.68
C ILE A 184 -6.11 -1.83 -18.46
N SER A 185 -7.12 -2.68 -18.50
CA SER A 185 -8.44 -2.36 -19.07
C SER A 185 -9.21 -1.35 -18.21
N LEU A 186 -10.27 -0.75 -18.76
CA LEU A 186 -11.12 0.15 -17.98
C LEU A 186 -11.69 -0.55 -16.73
N THR A 187 -12.10 -1.81 -16.84
CA THR A 187 -12.56 -2.59 -15.70
C THR A 187 -11.46 -2.72 -14.64
N GLY A 188 -10.23 -3.02 -15.04
CA GLY A 188 -9.07 -3.06 -14.14
C GLY A 188 -8.81 -1.73 -13.44
N VAL A 189 -8.91 -0.60 -14.16
CA VAL A 189 -8.80 0.76 -13.57
C VAL A 189 -9.86 0.95 -12.47
N LEU A 190 -11.09 0.56 -12.72
CA LEU A 190 -12.18 0.69 -11.74
C LEU A 190 -11.97 -0.25 -10.54
N VAL A 191 -11.50 -1.47 -10.76
CA VAL A 191 -11.14 -2.42 -9.67
C VAL A 191 -10.00 -1.85 -8.82
N THR A 192 -8.93 -1.38 -9.45
CA THR A 192 -7.78 -0.77 -8.76
C THR A 192 -8.21 0.45 -7.94
N ALA A 193 -9.09 1.28 -8.46
CA ALA A 193 -9.65 2.41 -7.72
C ALA A 193 -10.49 1.95 -6.52
N ALA A 194 -11.35 0.96 -6.69
CA ALA A 194 -12.18 0.41 -5.62
C ALA A 194 -11.33 -0.27 -4.53
N ALA A 195 -10.30 -1.04 -4.93
CA ALA A 195 -9.34 -1.65 -4.01
C ALA A 195 -8.58 -0.58 -3.21
N SER A 196 -8.10 0.48 -3.88
CA SER A 196 -7.45 1.61 -3.22
C SER A 196 -8.34 2.27 -2.18
N LEU A 197 -9.61 2.49 -2.49
CA LEU A 197 -10.59 3.05 -1.55
C LEU A 197 -10.81 2.10 -0.36
N ALA A 198 -10.90 0.80 -0.58
CA ALA A 198 -11.08 -0.21 0.47
C ALA A 198 -9.85 -0.28 1.41
N PHE A 199 -8.64 -0.31 0.87
CA PHE A 199 -7.40 -0.30 1.67
C PHE A 199 -7.27 1.00 2.48
N THR A 200 -7.60 2.16 1.86
CA THR A 200 -7.56 3.43 2.57
C THR A 200 -8.62 3.50 3.68
N ALA A 201 -9.82 2.97 3.43
CA ALA A 201 -10.85 2.86 4.47
C ALA A 201 -10.43 1.92 5.62
N ALA A 202 -9.77 0.80 5.31
CA ALA A 202 -9.19 -0.09 6.30
C ALA A 202 -8.16 0.63 7.19
N TYR A 203 -7.27 1.43 6.58
CA TYR A 203 -6.35 2.31 7.30
C TYR A 203 -7.10 3.35 8.17
N GLN A 204 -8.12 4.02 7.62
CA GLN A 204 -8.90 5.00 8.38
C GLN A 204 -9.60 4.39 9.61
N ILE A 205 -10.05 3.14 9.53
CA ILE A 205 -10.75 2.45 10.63
C ILE A 205 -9.83 2.23 11.83
N SER A 206 -8.58 1.84 11.61
CA SER A 206 -7.62 1.50 12.67
C SER A 206 -6.56 2.57 12.90
N ARG A 207 -6.36 3.46 11.94
CA ARG A 207 -5.22 4.39 11.87
C ARG A 207 -3.87 3.69 11.88
N ARG A 208 -3.87 2.39 11.51
CA ARG A 208 -2.69 1.53 11.44
C ARG A 208 -2.62 0.87 10.06
N LEU A 209 -1.40 0.51 9.68
CA LEU A 209 -1.14 -0.06 8.35
C LEU A 209 -1.27 -1.60 8.31
N TRP A 210 -1.37 -2.25 9.46
CA TRP A 210 -1.37 -3.71 9.54
C TRP A 210 -2.59 -4.35 8.85
N LEU A 211 -3.78 -3.75 9.03
CA LEU A 211 -5.00 -4.25 8.41
C LEU A 211 -4.95 -4.19 6.87
N PRO A 212 -4.68 -3.03 6.23
CA PRO A 212 -4.56 -2.98 4.78
C PRO A 212 -3.37 -3.78 4.24
N MET A 213 -2.20 -3.81 4.93
CA MET A 213 -1.07 -4.66 4.54
C MET A 213 -1.44 -6.15 4.52
N GLY A 214 -2.18 -6.63 5.52
CA GLY A 214 -2.65 -8.01 5.56
C GLY A 214 -3.63 -8.32 4.43
N MET A 215 -4.57 -7.42 4.18
CA MET A 215 -5.60 -7.56 3.15
C MET A 215 -4.99 -7.58 1.74
N HIS A 216 -4.04 -6.67 1.48
CA HIS A 216 -3.32 -6.57 0.22
C HIS A 216 -2.41 -7.79 -0.01
N PHE A 217 -1.60 -8.16 0.98
CA PHE A 217 -0.77 -9.36 0.93
C PHE A 217 -1.57 -10.60 0.58
N ALA A 218 -2.67 -10.83 1.29
CA ALA A 218 -3.45 -12.05 1.13
C ALA A 218 -4.15 -12.13 -0.23
N TRP A 219 -4.61 -11.01 -0.75
CA TRP A 219 -5.16 -10.93 -2.11
C TRP A 219 -4.12 -11.34 -3.15
N ASN A 220 -2.97 -10.66 -3.18
CA ASN A 220 -1.92 -10.94 -4.16
C ASN A 220 -1.38 -12.38 -4.02
N TYR A 221 -1.11 -12.81 -2.79
CA TYR A 221 -0.59 -14.14 -2.50
C TYR A 221 -1.55 -15.25 -2.90
N LEU A 222 -2.85 -15.07 -2.65
CA LEU A 222 -3.87 -16.06 -3.00
C LEU A 222 -3.91 -16.30 -4.51
N PHE A 223 -3.92 -15.25 -5.31
CA PHE A 223 -3.98 -15.37 -6.76
C PHE A 223 -2.67 -15.85 -7.37
N SER A 224 -1.55 -15.26 -6.99
CA SER A 224 -0.25 -15.60 -7.58
C SER A 224 0.31 -16.93 -7.09
N ALA A 225 0.37 -17.15 -5.76
CA ALA A 225 1.05 -18.30 -5.17
C ALA A 225 0.16 -19.55 -5.04
N VAL A 226 -1.16 -19.37 -4.92
CA VAL A 226 -2.08 -20.52 -4.76
C VAL A 226 -2.75 -20.88 -6.07
N PHE A 227 -3.43 -19.93 -6.71
CA PHE A 227 -4.34 -20.20 -7.84
C PHE A 227 -3.71 -20.06 -9.24
N SER A 228 -2.45 -19.66 -9.36
CA SER A 228 -1.77 -19.40 -10.66
C SER A 228 -2.54 -18.41 -11.54
N VAL A 229 -3.15 -17.40 -10.94
CA VAL A 229 -3.87 -16.34 -11.66
C VAL A 229 -2.97 -15.09 -11.72
N PRO A 230 -2.79 -14.47 -12.88
CA PRO A 230 -2.04 -13.23 -13.00
C PRO A 230 -2.53 -12.15 -12.05
N VAL A 231 -1.59 -11.37 -11.49
CA VAL A 231 -1.85 -10.24 -10.59
C VAL A 231 -1.23 -9.00 -11.20
N SER A 232 -2.04 -7.97 -11.43
CA SER A 232 -1.61 -6.68 -12.01
C SER A 232 -0.79 -6.83 -13.30
N GLY A 233 -1.18 -7.78 -14.18
CA GLY A 233 -0.50 -8.05 -15.43
C GLY A 233 0.79 -8.88 -15.32
N HIS A 234 1.17 -9.32 -14.12
CA HIS A 234 2.33 -10.20 -13.91
C HIS A 234 1.90 -11.66 -13.96
N GLU A 235 2.59 -12.47 -14.76
CA GLU A 235 2.36 -13.92 -14.81
C GLU A 235 2.54 -14.54 -13.43
N ALA A 236 1.69 -15.52 -13.12
CA ALA A 236 1.73 -16.26 -11.88
C ALA A 236 1.93 -17.75 -12.14
N LYS A 237 2.79 -18.38 -11.32
CA LYS A 237 2.99 -19.83 -11.27
C LYS A 237 2.82 -20.25 -9.82
N GLY A 238 1.59 -20.61 -9.48
CA GLY A 238 1.22 -21.01 -8.11
C GLY A 238 1.21 -22.53 -7.91
N TRP A 239 0.71 -22.93 -6.76
CA TRP A 239 0.59 -24.34 -6.37
C TRP A 239 -0.48 -25.08 -7.18
N LEU A 240 -1.63 -24.47 -7.43
CA LEU A 240 -2.66 -25.04 -8.30
C LEU A 240 -2.36 -24.66 -9.73
N HIS A 241 -2.35 -25.63 -10.65
CA HIS A 241 -2.33 -25.33 -12.08
C HIS A 241 -3.72 -24.81 -12.46
N GLY A 242 -3.86 -23.52 -12.46
CA GLY A 242 -5.10 -22.83 -12.81
C GLY A 242 -5.05 -22.26 -14.20
N SER A 243 -6.17 -22.31 -14.92
CA SER A 243 -6.35 -21.62 -16.19
C SER A 243 -7.58 -20.72 -16.16
N MET A 244 -7.47 -19.58 -16.85
CA MET A 244 -8.57 -18.63 -17.03
C MET A 244 -8.98 -18.64 -18.50
N SER A 245 -10.29 -18.70 -18.79
CA SER A 245 -10.85 -18.68 -20.13
C SER A 245 -12.16 -17.90 -20.18
N GLY A 246 -12.61 -17.55 -21.38
CA GLY A 246 -13.84 -16.79 -21.57
C GLY A 246 -13.61 -15.31 -21.89
N PRO A 247 -14.69 -14.52 -21.98
CA PRO A 247 -14.59 -13.12 -22.38
C PRO A 247 -13.76 -12.30 -21.38
N GLU A 248 -12.97 -11.36 -21.90
CA GLU A 248 -12.02 -10.56 -21.12
C GLU A 248 -12.65 -9.81 -19.94
N TRP A 249 -13.85 -9.24 -20.11
CA TRP A 249 -14.56 -8.54 -19.02
C TRP A 249 -14.88 -9.46 -17.82
N LEU A 250 -14.90 -10.78 -18.02
CA LEU A 250 -15.19 -11.76 -16.98
C LEU A 250 -13.91 -12.44 -16.47
N SER A 251 -12.98 -12.83 -17.36
CA SER A 251 -11.72 -13.47 -17.00
C SER A 251 -10.65 -12.48 -16.53
N GLY A 252 -10.74 -11.22 -16.97
CA GLY A 252 -9.73 -10.19 -16.74
C GLY A 252 -8.60 -10.17 -17.77
N GLY A 253 -8.64 -11.10 -18.76
CA GLY A 253 -7.63 -11.16 -19.83
C GLY A 253 -6.22 -11.37 -19.30
N ALA A 254 -5.25 -10.77 -19.97
CA ALA A 254 -3.82 -10.84 -19.61
C ALA A 254 -3.50 -10.12 -18.28
N TYR A 255 -4.29 -9.13 -17.90
CA TYR A 255 -4.10 -8.43 -16.62
C TYR A 255 -4.43 -9.32 -15.41
N GLY A 256 -5.26 -10.32 -15.61
CA GLY A 256 -5.69 -11.26 -14.58
C GLY A 256 -7.03 -10.89 -13.95
N VAL A 257 -7.42 -11.65 -12.95
CA VAL A 257 -8.74 -11.54 -12.30
C VAL A 257 -9.07 -10.13 -11.78
N GLU A 258 -8.07 -9.33 -11.52
CA GLU A 258 -8.19 -7.93 -11.09
C GLU A 258 -8.79 -7.01 -12.15
N ALA A 259 -8.91 -7.45 -13.39
CA ALA A 259 -9.64 -6.74 -14.44
C ALA A 259 -11.01 -7.37 -14.73
N SER A 260 -11.53 -8.24 -13.85
CA SER A 260 -12.82 -8.92 -14.01
C SER A 260 -14.01 -8.15 -13.40
N ALA A 261 -15.19 -8.37 -13.93
CA ALA A 261 -16.43 -7.82 -13.39
C ALA A 261 -16.74 -8.34 -11.97
N THR A 262 -16.36 -9.58 -11.65
CA THR A 262 -16.52 -10.15 -10.31
C THR A 262 -15.63 -9.43 -9.30
N ALA A 263 -14.37 -9.14 -9.65
CA ALA A 263 -13.48 -8.34 -8.82
C ALA A 263 -14.03 -6.92 -8.61
N LEU A 264 -14.55 -6.30 -9.66
CA LEU A 264 -15.15 -4.97 -9.56
C LEU A 264 -16.31 -4.96 -8.56
N LEU A 265 -17.23 -5.90 -8.65
CA LEU A 265 -18.35 -6.00 -7.71
C LEU A 265 -17.88 -6.20 -6.26
N VAL A 266 -16.96 -7.13 -6.05
CA VAL A 266 -16.43 -7.48 -4.72
C VAL A 266 -15.67 -6.30 -4.09
N TRP A 267 -14.77 -5.66 -4.85
CA TRP A 267 -14.01 -4.52 -4.34
C TRP A 267 -14.86 -3.26 -4.14
N ALA A 268 -15.83 -3.00 -5.03
CA ALA A 268 -16.76 -1.87 -4.87
C ALA A 268 -17.61 -2.03 -3.61
N LEU A 269 -18.12 -3.24 -3.35
CA LEU A 269 -18.88 -3.54 -2.13
C LEU A 269 -17.99 -3.42 -0.89
N ALA A 270 -16.78 -3.97 -0.91
CA ALA A 270 -15.81 -3.85 0.19
C ALA A 270 -15.48 -2.37 0.48
N ALA A 271 -15.19 -1.58 -0.56
CA ALA A 271 -14.95 -0.14 -0.42
C ALA A 271 -16.13 0.59 0.21
N ALA A 272 -17.35 0.34 -0.28
CA ALA A 272 -18.55 0.97 0.24
C ALA A 272 -18.78 0.65 1.74
N LEU A 273 -18.66 -0.63 2.11
CA LEU A 273 -18.85 -1.07 3.50
C LEU A 273 -17.78 -0.52 4.44
N LEU A 274 -16.51 -0.56 4.03
CA LEU A 274 -15.40 -0.07 4.85
C LEU A 274 -15.41 1.45 4.97
N LEU A 275 -15.69 2.20 3.89
CA LEU A 275 -15.84 3.66 3.93
C LEU A 275 -17.03 4.08 4.82
N ARG A 276 -18.16 3.38 4.71
CA ARG A 276 -19.31 3.61 5.61
C ARG A 276 -18.92 3.38 7.06
N ARG A 277 -18.19 2.32 7.35
CA ARG A 277 -17.71 2.03 8.71
C ARG A 277 -16.73 3.09 9.22
N ALA A 278 -15.79 3.55 8.38
CA ALA A 278 -14.87 4.62 8.73
C ALA A 278 -15.62 5.95 8.99
N HIS A 279 -16.61 6.26 8.15
CA HIS A 279 -17.46 7.44 8.32
C HIS A 279 -18.26 7.40 9.62
N ASN A 280 -18.93 6.28 9.90
CA ASN A 280 -19.74 6.10 11.11
C ASN A 280 -18.92 6.15 12.41
N ARG A 281 -17.61 5.89 12.33
CA ARG A 281 -16.67 6.05 13.45
C ARG A 281 -16.13 7.47 13.62
N GLY A 282 -16.55 8.41 12.78
CA GLY A 282 -16.05 9.79 12.82
C GLY A 282 -14.60 9.95 12.36
N ASN A 283 -14.06 8.96 11.63
CA ASN A 283 -12.63 8.95 11.23
C ASN A 283 -12.32 9.81 10.01
N PHE A 284 -13.32 10.55 9.48
CA PHE A 284 -13.11 11.52 8.41
C PHE A 284 -12.71 12.87 8.99
N VAL A 285 -11.50 13.31 8.69
CA VAL A 285 -10.97 14.61 9.11
C VAL A 285 -11.48 15.70 8.17
N PRO A 286 -12.17 16.74 8.65
CA PRO A 286 -12.54 17.88 7.84
C PRO A 286 -11.30 18.69 7.42
N ARG A 287 -11.41 19.50 6.38
CA ARG A 287 -10.37 20.47 6.04
C ARG A 287 -10.20 21.46 7.18
N LEU A 288 -8.97 21.64 7.69
CA LEU A 288 -8.66 22.72 8.58
C LEU A 288 -8.93 24.07 7.83
N GLN A 289 -9.94 24.81 8.26
CA GLN A 289 -10.10 26.18 7.82
C GLN A 289 -8.98 26.97 8.49
N HIS A 290 -7.99 27.40 7.71
CA HIS A 290 -7.10 28.43 8.19
C HIS A 290 -7.95 29.70 8.37
N SER A 291 -8.26 30.07 9.60
CA SER A 291 -8.75 31.42 9.91
C SER A 291 -7.73 32.39 9.34
N LYS A 292 -8.21 33.26 8.45
CA LYS A 292 -7.43 34.35 7.83
C LYS A 292 -6.97 35.32 8.89
#